data_24e6980b0c26a9b0731167f76a638ee5
#
_entry.id   24e6980b0c26a9b0731167f76a638ee5
#
_cell.length_a   1.000
_cell.length_b   1.000
_cell.length_c   1.000
_cell.angle_alpha   90.00
_cell.angle_beta   90.00
_cell.angle_gamma   90.00
#
_symmetry.space_group_name_H-M   'P 1'
#
loop_
_entity.id
_entity.type
_entity.pdbx_description
1 polymer ?
#
loop_
_entity_poly.entity_id
_entity_poly.type
_entity_poly.pdbx_seq_one_letter_code
_entity_poly.pdbx_strand_id
1 'polypeptide(L)'
;YLYKIVDDCEIADVDSLTDDEKENGIETTKPYYVPYDKGDKDGNRWYLETPFAIAWSKENVRFLKTDPKARYQGYTFYFREGFCWIDVNSTYLKARIKANGVFDVLSMSLFTMTNLPDWYYVALINSEFISLYVDNFINNTSHFQINDARQLPIVIPQKKIFESLQKLVADCISLKRTAVIDEILMEEKQYELDRLVRLLYGVED
;
A
#
# COMPACT_ATOMS: atom_id res chain seq x y z
N TYR A 1 19.72 14.28 1.05
CA TYR A 1 18.74 13.18 1.03
C TYR A 1 18.85 12.44 -0.30
N LEU A 2 18.73 11.09 -0.28
CA LEU A 2 18.80 10.27 -1.51
C LEU A 2 17.49 10.30 -2.31
N TYR A 3 16.40 10.81 -1.76
CA TYR A 3 15.11 10.90 -2.42
C TYR A 3 14.71 12.35 -2.69
N LYS A 4 14.06 12.58 -3.82
CA LYS A 4 13.55 13.87 -4.29
C LYS A 4 12.44 13.67 -5.32
N ILE A 5 11.82 14.76 -5.76
CA ILE A 5 11.00 14.75 -6.97
C ILE A 5 11.96 14.91 -8.16
N VAL A 6 11.78 14.11 -9.18
CA VAL A 6 12.59 14.10 -10.42
C VAL A 6 11.67 14.11 -11.63
N ASP A 7 12.23 14.41 -12.79
CA ASP A 7 11.51 14.27 -14.05
C ASP A 7 11.33 12.79 -14.41
N ASP A 8 10.24 12.45 -15.09
CA ASP A 8 9.90 11.07 -15.47
C ASP A 8 11.01 10.37 -16.25
N CYS A 9 11.78 11.12 -17.06
CA CYS A 9 12.92 10.59 -17.82
C CYS A 9 14.10 10.14 -16.95
N GLU A 10 14.17 10.55 -15.68
CA GLU A 10 15.20 10.11 -14.71
C GLU A 10 14.76 8.84 -13.96
N ILE A 11 13.46 8.48 -14.05
CA ILE A 11 12.90 7.32 -13.35
C ILE A 11 13.14 6.07 -14.22
N ALA A 12 13.73 5.05 -13.60
CA ALA A 12 13.92 3.76 -14.24
C ALA A 12 12.58 3.03 -14.36
N ASP A 13 12.38 2.34 -15.47
CA ASP A 13 11.28 1.38 -15.61
C ASP A 13 11.56 0.17 -14.71
N VAL A 14 10.87 0.12 -13.58
CA VAL A 14 11.05 -0.89 -12.53
C VAL A 14 10.79 -2.31 -13.03
N ASP A 15 9.89 -2.49 -13.99
CA ASP A 15 9.53 -3.80 -14.52
C ASP A 15 10.61 -4.35 -15.45
N SER A 16 11.44 -3.47 -16.01
CA SER A 16 12.58 -3.83 -16.86
C SER A 16 13.89 -4.08 -16.10
N LEU A 17 13.95 -3.76 -14.80
CA LEU A 17 15.16 -3.95 -14.00
C LEU A 17 15.48 -5.42 -13.77
N THR A 18 16.75 -5.76 -13.94
CA THR A 18 17.27 -7.08 -13.56
C THR A 18 17.28 -7.26 -12.05
N ASP A 19 17.32 -8.51 -11.58
CA ASP A 19 17.43 -8.81 -10.14
C ASP A 19 18.70 -8.20 -9.53
N ASP A 20 19.81 -8.16 -10.26
CA ASP A 20 21.05 -7.50 -9.81
C ASP A 20 20.85 -5.98 -9.67
N GLU A 21 20.20 -5.32 -10.63
CA GLU A 21 19.90 -3.89 -10.54
C GLU A 21 18.94 -3.57 -9.38
N LYS A 22 17.96 -4.42 -9.12
CA LYS A 22 17.06 -4.30 -7.96
C LYS A 22 17.81 -4.47 -6.65
N GLU A 23 18.73 -5.42 -6.59
CA GLU A 23 19.49 -5.72 -5.36
C GLU A 23 20.68 -4.79 -5.14
N ASN A 24 21.48 -4.52 -6.17
CA ASN A 24 22.77 -3.87 -6.05
C ASN A 24 22.84 -2.46 -6.65
N GLY A 25 21.78 -2.02 -7.30
CA GLY A 25 21.69 -0.68 -7.88
C GLY A 25 22.00 -0.61 -9.37
N ILE A 26 21.59 0.50 -9.96
CA ILE A 26 21.62 0.79 -11.40
C ILE A 26 22.88 1.57 -11.74
N GLU A 27 23.45 1.36 -12.93
CA GLU A 27 24.55 2.18 -13.46
C GLU A 27 24.05 3.61 -13.76
N THR A 28 24.83 4.62 -13.38
CA THR A 28 24.46 6.04 -13.56
C THR A 28 24.43 6.52 -15.02
N THR A 29 24.80 5.67 -15.97
CA THR A 29 24.64 5.90 -17.41
C THR A 29 23.20 5.70 -17.91
N LYS A 30 22.33 5.16 -17.06
CA LYS A 30 20.87 4.94 -17.29
C LYS A 30 20.08 5.79 -16.31
N PRO A 31 18.76 5.98 -16.51
CA PRO A 31 17.85 6.43 -15.45
C PRO A 31 18.01 5.53 -14.23
N TYR A 32 18.29 6.10 -13.07
CA TYR A 32 18.60 5.34 -11.85
C TYR A 32 17.80 5.78 -10.62
N TYR A 33 16.81 6.64 -10.80
CA TYR A 33 15.83 6.88 -9.77
C TYR A 33 14.71 5.84 -9.86
N VAL A 34 14.22 5.40 -8.72
CA VAL A 34 13.09 4.45 -8.65
C VAL A 34 12.00 5.02 -7.75
N PRO A 35 10.73 4.65 -7.94
CA PRO A 35 9.63 5.13 -7.11
C PRO A 35 9.89 4.88 -5.61
N TYR A 36 9.57 5.89 -4.78
CA TYR A 36 9.81 5.84 -3.35
C TYR A 36 8.56 6.19 -2.56
N ASP A 37 8.02 5.20 -1.86
CA ASP A 37 6.90 5.38 -0.94
C ASP A 37 7.40 5.84 0.43
N LYS A 38 7.28 7.14 0.69
CA LYS A 38 7.70 7.75 1.97
C LYS A 38 6.66 7.60 3.09
N GLY A 39 5.54 6.96 2.84
CA GLY A 39 4.39 6.95 3.72
C GLY A 39 3.42 8.09 3.41
N ASP A 40 2.36 8.14 4.19
CA ASP A 40 1.24 9.02 3.96
C ASP A 40 0.83 9.70 5.27
N LYS A 41 0.92 11.02 5.36
CA LYS A 41 0.57 11.77 6.58
C LYS A 41 -0.94 11.87 6.79
N ASP A 42 -1.70 11.87 5.70
CA ASP A 42 -3.13 12.14 5.73
C ASP A 42 -3.96 10.84 5.78
N GLY A 43 -3.29 9.70 5.57
CA GLY A 43 -3.91 8.38 5.55
C GLY A 43 -4.92 8.23 4.41
N ASN A 44 -4.44 8.22 3.17
CA ASN A 44 -5.30 8.02 2.02
C ASN A 44 -5.72 6.56 1.86
N ARG A 45 -6.99 6.32 1.56
CA ARG A 45 -7.52 5.03 1.16
C ARG A 45 -7.30 4.79 -0.33
N TRP A 46 -7.20 3.54 -0.73
CA TRP A 46 -7.23 3.04 -2.09
C TRP A 46 -5.99 3.32 -2.90
N TYR A 47 -5.62 4.59 -3.07
CA TYR A 47 -4.52 5.05 -3.91
C TYR A 47 -3.95 6.37 -3.39
N LEU A 48 -2.64 6.51 -3.49
CA LEU A 48 -1.92 7.77 -3.31
C LEU A 48 -0.83 7.85 -4.37
N GLU A 49 -0.81 8.93 -5.11
CA GLU A 49 0.32 9.24 -5.97
C GLU A 49 1.54 9.62 -5.11
N THR A 50 2.65 8.94 -5.32
CA THR A 50 3.91 9.22 -4.61
C THR A 50 4.86 9.93 -5.56
N PRO A 51 5.03 11.26 -5.43
CA PRO A 51 5.86 12.04 -6.35
C PRO A 51 7.36 11.84 -6.12
N PHE A 52 7.73 11.12 -5.06
CA PHE A 52 9.11 10.93 -4.68
C PHE A 52 9.75 9.74 -5.41
N ALA A 53 11.01 9.94 -5.81
CA ALA A 53 11.89 8.90 -6.26
C ALA A 53 13.18 8.89 -5.43
N ILE A 54 13.77 7.72 -5.24
CA ILE A 54 15.03 7.54 -4.55
C ILE A 54 16.14 7.18 -5.55
N ALA A 55 17.31 7.77 -5.37
CA ALA A 55 18.47 7.46 -6.20
C ALA A 55 18.96 6.04 -5.92
N TRP A 56 18.78 5.14 -6.87
CA TRP A 56 19.08 3.71 -6.78
C TRP A 56 20.35 3.33 -7.55
N SER A 57 21.37 4.22 -7.54
CA SER A 57 22.66 3.89 -8.12
C SER A 57 23.42 2.86 -7.27
N LYS A 58 24.37 2.14 -7.86
CA LYS A 58 25.24 1.17 -7.15
C LYS A 58 25.94 1.76 -5.94
N GLU A 59 26.38 3.01 -6.04
CA GLU A 59 27.00 3.72 -4.93
C GLU A 59 26.01 3.97 -3.79
N ASN A 60 24.80 4.46 -4.13
CA ASN A 60 23.77 4.75 -3.14
C ASN A 60 23.24 3.49 -2.46
N VAL A 61 23.03 2.40 -3.21
CA VAL A 61 22.62 1.12 -2.63
C VAL A 61 23.70 0.58 -1.69
N ARG A 62 24.96 0.67 -2.06
CA ARG A 62 26.06 0.30 -1.16
C ARG A 62 26.04 1.15 0.11
N PHE A 63 25.84 2.45 -0.01
CA PHE A 63 25.71 3.35 1.14
C PHE A 63 24.53 2.93 2.03
N LEU A 64 23.35 2.69 1.47
CA LEU A 64 22.16 2.24 2.24
C LEU A 64 22.42 0.92 2.98
N LYS A 65 23.17 0.00 2.38
CA LYS A 65 23.50 -1.31 2.99
C LYS A 65 24.54 -1.19 4.13
N THR A 66 25.38 -0.17 4.12
CA THR A 66 26.54 -0.08 5.03
C THR A 66 26.42 1.01 6.09
N ASP A 67 25.61 2.05 5.87
CA ASP A 67 25.40 3.11 6.86
C ASP A 67 24.45 2.63 7.98
N PRO A 68 24.94 2.55 9.23
CA PRO A 68 24.11 2.12 10.36
C PRO A 68 22.93 3.07 10.66
N LYS A 69 22.93 4.27 10.11
CA LYS A 69 21.83 5.24 10.22
C LYS A 69 20.79 5.09 9.09
N ALA A 70 21.16 4.41 8.01
CA ALA A 70 20.21 4.11 6.94
C ALA A 70 19.23 3.03 7.43
N ARG A 71 17.95 3.34 7.35
CA ARG A 71 16.90 2.37 7.70
C ARG A 71 16.63 1.46 6.50
N TYR A 72 17.56 0.59 6.17
CA TYR A 72 17.48 -0.37 5.07
C TYR A 72 16.68 -1.64 5.48
N GLN A 73 15.54 -1.41 6.13
CA GLN A 73 14.67 -2.48 6.63
C GLN A 73 13.66 -2.88 5.56
N GLY A 74 13.35 -4.16 5.49
CA GLY A 74 12.39 -4.68 4.51
C GLY A 74 12.91 -4.73 3.07
N TYR A 75 14.22 -4.57 2.85
CA TYR A 75 14.83 -4.57 1.51
C TYR A 75 14.51 -5.82 0.67
N THR A 76 14.28 -6.97 1.30
CA THR A 76 13.88 -8.21 0.62
C THR A 76 12.48 -8.13 -0.02
N PHE A 77 11.72 -7.08 0.31
CA PHE A 77 10.39 -6.80 -0.22
C PHE A 77 10.35 -5.58 -1.15
N TYR A 78 11.50 -4.94 -1.40
CA TYR A 78 11.56 -3.85 -2.38
C TYR A 78 11.22 -4.39 -3.78
N PHE A 79 10.65 -3.53 -4.61
CA PHE A 79 10.21 -3.86 -5.97
C PHE A 79 9.16 -4.98 -6.04
N ARG A 80 8.33 -5.12 -5.01
CA ARG A 80 7.20 -6.06 -4.98
C ARG A 80 5.90 -5.29 -4.85
N GLU A 81 4.90 -5.76 -5.56
CA GLU A 81 3.53 -5.33 -5.32
C GLU A 81 3.10 -5.72 -3.92
N GLY A 82 2.21 -4.92 -3.34
CA GLY A 82 1.73 -5.13 -2.01
C GLY A 82 0.68 -4.08 -1.64
N PHE A 83 0.38 -3.97 -0.37
CA PHE A 83 -0.46 -2.92 0.16
C PHE A 83 0.16 -2.30 1.41
N CYS A 84 -0.23 -1.08 1.71
CA CYS A 84 0.31 -0.36 2.84
C CYS A 84 -0.74 0.51 3.51
N TRP A 85 -0.43 0.93 4.74
CA TRP A 85 -1.23 1.84 5.54
C TRP A 85 -0.34 2.72 6.41
N ILE A 86 -0.95 3.71 7.05
CA ILE A 86 -0.28 4.52 8.08
C ILE A 86 -0.49 3.92 9.46
N ASP A 87 0.53 3.97 10.31
CA ASP A 87 0.48 3.46 11.69
C ASP A 87 -0.63 4.15 12.51
N VAL A 88 -0.76 5.48 12.40
CA VAL A 88 -1.71 6.26 13.20
C VAL A 88 -3.03 6.46 12.45
N ASN A 89 -4.10 5.94 13.01
CA ASN A 89 -5.47 6.09 12.50
C ASN A 89 -6.36 6.69 13.60
N SER A 90 -7.07 7.78 13.30
CA SER A 90 -7.89 8.51 14.28
C SER A 90 -9.36 8.08 14.31
N THR A 91 -9.85 7.42 13.26
CA THR A 91 -11.26 7.01 13.12
C THR A 91 -11.38 5.60 12.56
N TYR A 92 -11.01 5.43 11.31
CA TYR A 92 -11.08 4.16 10.59
C TYR A 92 -9.72 3.81 10.00
N LEU A 93 -9.47 2.51 9.85
CA LEU A 93 -8.30 2.03 9.15
C LEU A 93 -8.30 2.51 7.69
N LYS A 94 -7.12 2.78 7.17
CA LYS A 94 -6.94 3.31 5.82
C LYS A 94 -5.78 2.59 5.15
N ALA A 95 -6.09 1.77 4.17
CA ALA A 95 -5.11 1.04 3.39
C ALA A 95 -5.19 1.43 1.91
N ARG A 96 -4.08 1.28 1.22
CA ARG A 96 -3.95 1.55 -0.21
C ARG A 96 -3.04 0.54 -0.89
N ILE A 97 -3.23 0.37 -2.19
CA ILE A 97 -2.30 -0.38 -3.03
C ILE A 97 -0.96 0.36 -3.05
N LYS A 98 0.10 -0.41 -2.98
CA LYS A 98 1.46 0.05 -2.99
C LYS A 98 2.04 -0.05 -4.40
N ALA A 99 2.68 1.02 -4.86
CA ALA A 99 3.43 0.98 -6.12
C ALA A 99 4.70 0.11 -5.99
N ASN A 100 5.11 -0.49 -7.10
CA ASN A 100 6.42 -1.15 -7.21
C ASN A 100 7.53 -0.15 -6.96
N GLY A 101 8.41 -0.43 -6.00
CA GLY A 101 9.53 0.46 -5.70
C GLY A 101 10.10 0.22 -4.31
N VAL A 102 10.77 1.23 -3.82
CA VAL A 102 11.38 1.28 -2.49
C VAL A 102 10.41 1.99 -1.53
N PHE A 103 10.43 1.64 -0.25
CA PHE A 103 9.55 2.24 0.74
C PHE A 103 10.26 2.56 2.06
N ASP A 104 9.74 3.57 2.74
CA ASP A 104 10.16 3.98 4.08
C ASP A 104 9.49 3.11 5.16
N VAL A 105 10.07 3.09 6.34
CA VAL A 105 9.52 2.47 7.54
C VAL A 105 8.17 3.06 7.99
N LEU A 106 7.85 4.27 7.55
CA LEU A 106 6.56 4.92 7.83
C LEU A 106 5.42 4.39 6.95
N SER A 107 5.74 3.68 5.87
CA SER A 107 4.78 2.97 5.04
C SER A 107 4.68 1.53 5.52
N MET A 108 3.81 1.28 6.52
CA MET A 108 3.54 -0.08 6.99
C MET A 108 3.06 -0.93 5.83
N SER A 109 3.83 -1.94 5.46
CA SER A 109 3.58 -2.71 4.23
C SER A 109 3.44 -4.19 4.50
N LEU A 110 2.51 -4.82 3.80
CA LEU A 110 2.36 -6.27 3.71
C LEU A 110 2.31 -6.71 2.24
N PHE A 111 2.73 -7.93 2.03
CA PHE A 111 2.86 -8.56 0.72
C PHE A 111 2.16 -9.91 0.79
N THR A 112 1.16 -10.12 -0.04
CA THR A 112 0.43 -11.39 -0.02
C THR A 112 1.32 -12.54 -0.47
N MET A 113 1.16 -13.67 0.18
CA MET A 113 1.76 -14.96 -0.19
C MET A 113 0.67 -16.01 -0.47
N THR A 114 -0.57 -15.58 -0.58
CA THR A 114 -1.74 -16.43 -0.84
C THR A 114 -2.26 -16.20 -2.25
N ASN A 115 -3.28 -16.94 -2.65
CA ASN A 115 -3.98 -16.72 -3.91
C ASN A 115 -4.97 -15.54 -3.87
N LEU A 116 -5.11 -14.87 -2.71
CA LEU A 116 -5.92 -13.66 -2.60
C LEU A 116 -5.07 -12.45 -2.98
N PRO A 117 -5.52 -11.58 -3.89
CA PRO A 117 -4.75 -10.41 -4.33
C PRO A 117 -4.72 -9.31 -3.27
N ASP A 118 -3.72 -8.44 -3.34
CA ASP A 118 -3.51 -7.34 -2.38
C ASP A 118 -4.73 -6.40 -2.26
N TRP A 119 -5.43 -6.13 -3.37
CA TRP A 119 -6.62 -5.29 -3.35
C TRP A 119 -7.74 -5.88 -2.47
N TYR A 120 -7.80 -7.19 -2.30
CA TYR A 120 -8.80 -7.82 -1.42
C TYR A 120 -8.54 -7.48 0.05
N TYR A 121 -7.29 -7.51 0.50
CA TYR A 121 -6.92 -7.07 1.84
C TYR A 121 -7.17 -5.57 2.04
N VAL A 122 -6.88 -4.75 1.03
CA VAL A 122 -7.21 -3.32 1.06
C VAL A 122 -8.71 -3.09 1.21
N ALA A 123 -9.54 -3.85 0.52
CA ALA A 123 -11.00 -3.78 0.67
C ALA A 123 -11.44 -4.09 2.11
N LEU A 124 -10.93 -5.17 2.68
CA LEU A 124 -11.27 -5.55 4.06
C LEU A 124 -10.83 -4.48 5.06
N ILE A 125 -9.57 -4.03 5.00
CA ILE A 125 -9.03 -3.05 5.95
C ILE A 125 -9.75 -1.71 5.83
N ASN A 126 -10.17 -1.30 4.64
CA ASN A 126 -10.91 -0.06 4.42
C ASN A 126 -12.38 -0.12 4.84
N SER A 127 -12.90 -1.28 5.26
CA SER A 127 -14.27 -1.40 5.73
C SER A 127 -14.44 -0.93 7.18
N GLU A 128 -15.63 -0.43 7.47
CA GLU A 128 -16.02 -0.09 8.83
C GLU A 128 -16.00 -1.33 9.73
N PHE A 129 -16.48 -2.48 9.24
CA PHE A 129 -16.53 -3.73 10.00
C PHE A 129 -15.14 -4.13 10.53
N ILE A 130 -14.12 -4.13 9.70
CA ILE A 130 -12.75 -4.48 10.13
C ILE A 130 -12.17 -3.42 11.06
N SER A 131 -12.45 -2.13 10.85
CA SER A 131 -12.03 -1.07 11.76
C SER A 131 -12.62 -1.27 13.17
N LEU A 132 -13.92 -1.56 13.26
CA LEU A 132 -14.59 -1.87 14.52
C LEU A 132 -14.09 -3.18 15.15
N TYR A 133 -13.81 -4.18 14.33
CA TYR A 133 -13.24 -5.45 14.82
C TYR A 133 -11.86 -5.24 15.45
N VAL A 134 -10.99 -4.47 14.80
CA VAL A 134 -9.66 -4.15 15.33
C VAL A 134 -9.78 -3.40 16.64
N ASP A 135 -10.60 -2.36 16.70
CA ASP A 135 -10.79 -1.53 17.89
C ASP A 135 -11.30 -2.33 19.10
N ASN A 136 -12.21 -3.27 18.86
CA ASN A 136 -12.84 -4.03 19.95
C ASN A 136 -12.07 -5.30 20.36
N PHE A 137 -11.30 -5.93 19.46
CA PHE A 137 -10.77 -7.27 19.69
C PHE A 137 -9.25 -7.40 19.52
N ILE A 138 -8.59 -6.47 18.84
CA ILE A 138 -7.15 -6.56 18.57
C ILE A 138 -6.38 -5.43 19.27
N ASN A 139 -6.70 -4.17 18.96
CA ASN A 139 -5.98 -3.01 19.45
C ASN A 139 -6.88 -1.77 19.45
N ASN A 140 -7.21 -1.27 20.62
CA ASN A 140 -8.06 -0.09 20.82
C ASN A 140 -7.28 1.23 20.89
N THR A 141 -6.03 1.23 20.44
CA THR A 141 -5.23 2.45 20.33
C THR A 141 -5.30 3.03 18.91
N SER A 142 -4.83 4.26 18.75
CA SER A 142 -4.73 4.88 17.42
C SER A 142 -3.66 4.25 16.52
N HIS A 143 -2.87 3.31 17.04
CA HIS A 143 -1.78 2.66 16.32
C HIS A 143 -2.23 1.29 15.77
N PHE A 144 -2.16 1.13 14.45
CA PHE A 144 -2.40 -0.15 13.78
C PHE A 144 -1.11 -0.65 13.13
N GLN A 145 -0.47 -1.60 13.79
CA GLN A 145 0.86 -2.09 13.42
C GLN A 145 0.79 -3.43 12.66
N ILE A 146 1.93 -3.87 12.14
CA ILE A 146 2.03 -5.13 11.37
C ILE A 146 1.55 -6.34 12.18
N ASN A 147 1.81 -6.38 13.48
CA ASN A 147 1.35 -7.48 14.34
C ASN A 147 -0.17 -7.48 14.53
N ASP A 148 -0.81 -6.32 14.50
CA ASP A 148 -2.27 -6.20 14.55
C ASP A 148 -2.87 -6.68 13.23
N ALA A 149 -2.32 -6.25 12.11
CA ALA A 149 -2.75 -6.66 10.78
C ALA A 149 -2.66 -8.18 10.55
N ARG A 150 -1.69 -8.86 11.16
CA ARG A 150 -1.56 -10.33 11.10
C ARG A 150 -2.65 -11.08 11.86
N GLN A 151 -3.41 -10.43 12.72
CA GLN A 151 -4.50 -11.01 13.49
C GLN A 151 -5.88 -10.82 12.81
N LEU A 152 -5.92 -10.15 11.66
CA LEU A 152 -7.18 -9.94 10.95
C LEU A 152 -7.82 -11.28 10.53
N PRO A 153 -9.13 -11.44 10.76
CA PRO A 153 -9.85 -12.65 10.40
C PRO A 153 -10.16 -12.67 8.89
N ILE A 154 -9.22 -13.14 8.09
CA ILE A 154 -9.40 -13.17 6.63
C ILE A 154 -10.31 -14.32 6.21
N VAL A 155 -11.42 -13.99 5.57
CA VAL A 155 -12.39 -14.94 5.02
C VAL A 155 -12.13 -15.14 3.53
N ILE A 156 -12.21 -16.38 3.06
CA ILE A 156 -12.15 -16.69 1.63
C ILE A 156 -13.52 -16.38 1.02
N PRO A 157 -13.63 -15.43 0.07
CA PRO A 157 -14.90 -14.98 -0.45
C PRO A 157 -15.53 -15.99 -1.42
N GLN A 158 -16.87 -16.00 -1.45
CA GLN A 158 -17.57 -16.62 -2.57
C GLN A 158 -17.33 -15.83 -3.85
N LYS A 159 -17.32 -16.50 -5.00
CA LYS A 159 -17.03 -15.92 -6.32
C LYS A 159 -17.80 -14.62 -6.59
N LYS A 160 -19.11 -14.60 -6.32
CA LYS A 160 -19.95 -13.42 -6.59
C LYS A 160 -19.53 -12.20 -5.76
N ILE A 161 -19.24 -12.39 -4.47
CA ILE A 161 -18.80 -11.30 -3.58
C ILE A 161 -17.40 -10.84 -4.01
N PHE A 162 -16.51 -11.78 -4.34
CA PHE A 162 -15.16 -11.46 -4.81
C PHE A 162 -15.17 -10.58 -6.07
N GLU A 163 -15.97 -10.93 -7.08
CA GLU A 163 -16.11 -10.15 -8.32
C GLU A 163 -16.72 -8.75 -8.06
N SER A 164 -17.70 -8.66 -7.13
CA SER A 164 -18.26 -7.36 -6.74
C SER A 164 -17.24 -6.47 -6.04
N LEU A 165 -16.47 -7.02 -5.09
CA LEU A 165 -15.40 -6.30 -4.40
C LEU A 165 -14.29 -5.88 -5.37
N GLN A 166 -13.91 -6.74 -6.31
CA GLN A 166 -12.89 -6.43 -7.32
C GLN A 166 -13.28 -5.19 -8.14
N LYS A 167 -14.51 -5.17 -8.64
CA LYS A 167 -15.04 -4.03 -9.40
C LYS A 167 -15.06 -2.76 -8.54
N LEU A 168 -15.58 -2.87 -7.33
CA LEU A 168 -15.67 -1.73 -6.40
C LEU A 168 -14.31 -1.11 -6.11
N VAL A 169 -13.31 -1.95 -5.79
CA VAL A 169 -11.94 -1.47 -5.52
C VAL A 169 -11.32 -0.81 -6.75
N ALA A 170 -11.51 -1.39 -7.93
CA ALA A 170 -11.03 -0.80 -9.18
C ALA A 170 -11.66 0.58 -9.44
N ASP A 171 -12.97 0.72 -9.20
CA ASP A 171 -13.67 2.00 -9.29
C ASP A 171 -13.11 3.03 -8.29
N CYS A 172 -12.92 2.64 -7.01
CA CYS A 172 -12.35 3.50 -5.98
C CYS A 172 -10.93 3.98 -6.33
N ILE A 173 -10.07 3.08 -6.81
CA ILE A 173 -8.72 3.44 -7.24
C ILE A 173 -8.77 4.41 -8.43
N SER A 174 -9.65 4.15 -9.40
CA SER A 174 -9.82 5.02 -10.56
C SER A 174 -10.27 6.43 -10.16
N LEU A 175 -11.26 6.54 -9.25
CA LEU A 175 -11.72 7.82 -8.72
C LEU A 175 -10.61 8.59 -7.99
N LYS A 176 -9.79 7.90 -7.22
CA LYS A 176 -8.65 8.52 -6.51
C LYS A 176 -7.52 9.00 -7.43
N ARG A 177 -7.47 8.53 -8.67
CA ARG A 177 -6.51 8.99 -9.68
C ARG A 177 -6.98 10.21 -10.47
N THR A 178 -8.23 10.63 -10.32
CA THR A 178 -8.74 11.83 -10.99
C THR A 178 -8.21 13.11 -10.36
N ALA A 179 -8.05 14.15 -11.15
CA ALA A 179 -7.58 15.47 -10.66
C ALA A 179 -8.55 16.11 -9.66
N VAL A 180 -9.85 15.80 -9.78
CA VAL A 180 -10.88 16.23 -8.84
C VAL A 180 -11.63 15.00 -8.38
N ILE A 181 -11.61 14.74 -7.08
CA ILE A 181 -12.27 13.57 -6.49
C ILE A 181 -13.76 13.89 -6.31
N ASP A 182 -14.62 13.01 -6.81
CA ASP A 182 -16.04 13.03 -6.53
C ASP A 182 -16.30 12.42 -5.14
N GLU A 183 -16.40 13.26 -4.12
CA GLU A 183 -16.57 12.83 -2.73
C GLU A 183 -17.92 12.13 -2.50
N ILE A 184 -18.98 12.55 -3.20
CA ILE A 184 -20.31 11.91 -3.08
C ILE A 184 -20.23 10.49 -3.60
N LEU A 185 -19.65 10.29 -4.77
CA LEU A 185 -19.49 8.97 -5.35
C LEU A 185 -18.54 8.09 -4.50
N MET A 186 -17.52 8.68 -3.88
CA MET A 186 -16.65 7.94 -2.95
C MET A 186 -17.40 7.47 -1.69
N GLU A 187 -18.29 8.28 -1.14
CA GLU A 187 -19.15 7.89 -0.01
C GLU A 187 -20.13 6.75 -0.40
N GLU A 188 -20.76 6.84 -1.57
CA GLU A 188 -21.59 5.74 -2.09
C GLU A 188 -20.81 4.44 -2.22
N LYS A 189 -19.58 4.49 -2.75
CA LYS A 189 -18.70 3.33 -2.85
C LYS A 189 -18.28 2.78 -1.49
N GLN A 190 -18.04 3.64 -0.51
CA GLN A 190 -17.75 3.23 0.86
C GLN A 190 -18.93 2.47 1.47
N TYR A 191 -20.15 2.99 1.32
CA TYR A 191 -21.35 2.32 1.80
C TYR A 191 -21.55 0.93 1.15
N GLU A 192 -21.31 0.83 -0.16
CA GLU A 192 -21.38 -0.46 -0.86
C GLU A 192 -20.30 -1.44 -0.36
N LEU A 193 -19.10 -0.96 -0.10
CA LEU A 193 -18.03 -1.76 0.50
C LEU A 193 -18.46 -2.35 1.84
N ASP A 194 -18.95 -1.49 2.74
CA ASP A 194 -19.32 -1.87 4.09
C ASP A 194 -20.42 -2.92 4.08
N ARG A 195 -21.41 -2.75 3.19
CA ARG A 195 -22.47 -3.75 2.97
C ARG A 195 -21.91 -5.09 2.47
N LEU A 196 -21.01 -5.08 1.47
CA LEU A 196 -20.43 -6.30 0.92
C LEU A 196 -19.55 -7.03 1.94
N VAL A 197 -18.81 -6.29 2.76
CA VAL A 197 -17.94 -6.87 3.79
C VAL A 197 -18.81 -7.45 4.93
N ARG A 198 -19.85 -6.78 5.39
CA ARG A 198 -20.80 -7.36 6.37
C ARG A 198 -21.39 -8.67 5.85
N LEU A 199 -21.87 -8.68 4.61
CA LEU A 199 -22.38 -9.90 3.96
C LEU A 199 -21.34 -11.01 3.91
N LEU A 200 -20.05 -10.68 3.62
CA LEU A 200 -18.95 -11.63 3.60
C LEU A 200 -18.74 -12.31 4.96
N TYR A 201 -18.88 -11.56 6.05
CA TYR A 201 -18.73 -12.06 7.42
C TYR A 201 -20.02 -12.63 8.02
N GLY A 202 -21.11 -12.65 7.26
CA GLY A 202 -22.40 -13.17 7.73
C GLY A 202 -23.08 -12.28 8.79
N VAL A 203 -22.76 -10.99 8.78
CA VAL A 203 -23.41 -10.00 9.64
C VAL A 203 -24.59 -9.43 8.87
N GLU A 204 -25.79 -9.68 9.39
CA GLU A 204 -27.04 -9.11 8.86
C GLU A 204 -27.15 -7.62 9.24
N ASP A 205 -27.80 -6.83 8.38
CA ASP A 205 -28.08 -5.41 8.62
C ASP A 205 -29.13 -5.20 9.72
#